data_90fee4b252e799da8200e918f079c607
#
_entry.id   90fee4b252e799da8200e918f079c607
#
_cell.length_a   1.000
_cell.length_b   1.000
_cell.length_c   1.000
_cell.angle_alpha   90.00
_cell.angle_beta   90.00
_cell.angle_gamma   90.00
#
_symmetry.space_group_name_H-M   'P 1'
#
loop_
_entity.id
_entity.type
_entity.pdbx_description
1 polymer ?
#
loop_
_entity_poly.entity_id
_entity_poly.type
_entity_poly.pdbx_seq_one_letter_code
_entity_poly.pdbx_strand_id
1 'polypeptide(L)'
;MTITNGLVRGATDAAASGAEHIEVPVAYDAILLTSFGGPEGQDDVIPFLRNVTGGRGIPEERLEEVAHHYRAFGGISPINAQNRALKAALEAELEARGIDLPVLWGNRNWAPYTREAVAEAHSLGFTKLLAIGTSAYSSYSSCRQYREDYAMALDATGLEGVVQIDKVRQFFDHPGFVTPFVDGVRQGLADASAAGFAPENTHVLFATHSIPSTDAAKSGPDFRNFGEGGAYEAQHLAVAEVVMQAALATEDADAEASTASTAVTSTAATTVPWSLVYQSRSGPPSMPWLEPDINDAMRDLAAAGTQAFVIVPLGFVSDHMEVKWDLDTEAMETSAELGTFAVRVPTPGIHPAYVSGLIDLVLERVNGTPTAERPALTELGPWYDVCRTGCCENVRLGFKPALAGLVP
;
A
#
# COMPACT_ATOMS: atom_id res chain seq x y z
N MET A 1 8.69 -18.13 26.64
CA MET A 1 8.87 -16.68 26.63
C MET A 1 7.51 -16.02 26.71
N THR A 2 7.25 -15.21 27.71
CA THR A 2 5.95 -14.57 27.86
C THR A 2 5.96 -13.32 26.99
N ILE A 3 5.42 -13.42 25.78
CA ILE A 3 5.18 -12.24 24.94
C ILE A 3 4.06 -11.48 25.62
N THR A 4 4.42 -10.56 26.51
CA THR A 4 3.48 -9.72 27.23
C THR A 4 2.72 -8.88 26.23
N ASN A 5 1.43 -9.15 26.10
CA ASN A 5 0.47 -8.46 25.22
C ASN A 5 0.84 -8.43 23.72
N GLY A 6 1.77 -9.27 23.27
CA GLY A 6 2.16 -9.43 21.88
C GLY A 6 2.68 -8.19 21.17
N LEU A 7 3.08 -7.18 21.91
CA LEU A 7 3.69 -5.97 21.38
C LEU A 7 5.13 -5.92 21.85
N VAL A 8 6.06 -6.07 20.92
CA VAL A 8 7.47 -5.81 21.16
C VAL A 8 7.74 -4.39 20.67
N ARG A 9 8.34 -3.57 21.50
CA ARG A 9 8.68 -2.20 21.14
C ARG A 9 9.79 -2.18 20.10
N GLY A 10 9.69 -1.27 19.15
CA GLY A 10 10.89 -0.72 18.55
C GLY A 10 11.77 -0.12 19.63
N ALA A 11 13.07 -0.22 19.47
CA ALA A 11 14.04 0.02 20.52
C ALA A 11 14.36 1.48 20.78
N THR A 12 13.55 2.39 20.42
CA THR A 12 13.84 3.81 20.66
C THR A 12 13.36 4.23 22.04
N ASP A 13 14.16 5.01 22.74
CA ASP A 13 13.79 5.60 24.04
C ASP A 13 12.48 6.43 23.94
N ALA A 14 12.19 6.99 22.76
CA ALA A 14 10.97 7.72 22.49
C ALA A 14 9.73 6.81 22.48
N ALA A 15 9.81 5.59 21.92
CA ALA A 15 8.72 4.60 22.02
C ALA A 15 8.50 4.18 23.48
N ALA A 16 9.54 4.17 24.29
CA ALA A 16 9.43 3.91 25.72
C ALA A 16 8.68 5.01 26.49
N SER A 17 8.67 6.25 25.98
CA SER A 17 7.94 7.37 26.57
C SER A 17 6.44 7.42 26.17
N GLY A 18 5.98 6.53 25.31
CA GLY A 18 4.60 6.52 24.79
C GLY A 18 4.40 7.44 23.57
N ALA A 19 5.48 7.95 22.96
CA ALA A 19 5.39 8.79 21.77
C ALA A 19 5.00 7.97 20.52
N GLU A 20 4.08 8.51 19.74
CA GLU A 20 3.64 7.92 18.46
C GLU A 20 4.58 8.29 17.32
N HIS A 21 5.22 9.44 17.44
CA HIS A 21 6.19 9.96 16.48
C HIS A 21 7.59 9.96 17.10
N ILE A 22 8.58 9.54 16.33
CA ILE A 22 9.96 9.48 16.75
C ILE A 22 10.68 10.71 16.17
N GLU A 23 10.88 11.71 16.99
CA GLU A 23 11.49 13.01 16.64
C GLU A 23 12.94 13.12 17.17
N VAL A 24 13.56 11.98 17.41
CA VAL A 24 14.98 11.91 17.77
C VAL A 24 15.73 11.08 16.72
N PRO A 25 16.98 11.47 16.37
CA PRO A 25 17.79 10.72 15.43
C PRO A 25 18.01 9.28 15.87
N VAL A 26 17.87 8.33 14.93
CA VAL A 26 18.08 6.91 15.17
C VAL A 26 19.03 6.35 14.12
N ALA A 27 20.16 5.79 14.56
CA ALA A 27 21.05 5.08 13.67
C ALA A 27 20.48 3.68 13.38
N TYR A 28 20.39 3.33 12.11
CA TYR A 28 20.03 2.00 11.63
C TYR A 28 21.21 1.39 10.88
N ASP A 29 21.34 0.06 10.91
CA ASP A 29 22.41 -0.68 10.25
C ASP A 29 22.02 -1.05 8.80
N ALA A 30 20.70 -1.25 8.54
CA ALA A 30 20.19 -1.62 7.23
C ALA A 30 18.69 -1.29 7.09
N ILE A 31 18.23 -1.22 5.84
CA ILE A 31 16.82 -1.18 5.47
C ILE A 31 16.32 -2.62 5.23
N LEU A 32 15.15 -2.96 5.77
CA LEU A 32 14.46 -4.21 5.53
C LEU A 32 13.22 -3.95 4.65
N LEU A 33 13.34 -4.12 3.33
CA LEU A 33 12.22 -4.07 2.40
C LEU A 33 11.40 -5.35 2.58
N THR A 34 10.10 -5.21 2.83
CA THR A 34 9.22 -6.36 3.03
C THR A 34 8.00 -6.31 2.13
N SER A 35 7.61 -7.48 1.61
CA SER A 35 6.54 -7.61 0.64
C SER A 35 5.69 -8.85 0.90
N PHE A 36 4.62 -8.98 0.16
CA PHE A 36 3.72 -10.13 0.21
C PHE A 36 4.37 -11.38 -0.37
N GLY A 37 5.14 -11.23 -1.47
CA GLY A 37 5.71 -12.33 -2.23
C GLY A 37 4.73 -12.98 -3.19
N GLY A 38 5.25 -13.75 -4.15
CA GLY A 38 4.43 -14.45 -5.14
C GLY A 38 5.20 -15.59 -5.80
N PRO A 39 4.48 -16.53 -6.46
CA PRO A 39 5.10 -17.64 -7.15
C PRO A 39 5.88 -17.17 -8.38
N GLU A 40 6.95 -17.86 -8.73
CA GLU A 40 7.82 -17.57 -9.87
C GLU A 40 7.78 -18.69 -10.95
N GLY A 41 6.82 -19.62 -10.84
CA GLY A 41 6.61 -20.69 -11.80
C GLY A 41 5.36 -21.52 -11.48
N GLN A 42 4.97 -22.39 -12.42
CA GLN A 42 3.77 -23.22 -12.30
C GLN A 42 3.77 -24.10 -11.05
N ASP A 43 4.94 -24.68 -10.72
CA ASP A 43 5.08 -25.60 -9.57
C ASP A 43 4.99 -24.87 -8.23
N ASP A 44 5.21 -23.54 -8.20
CA ASP A 44 5.16 -22.71 -7.00
C ASP A 44 3.73 -22.34 -6.60
N VAL A 45 2.77 -22.35 -7.54
CA VAL A 45 1.42 -21.77 -7.36
C VAL A 45 0.68 -22.39 -6.17
N ILE A 46 0.52 -23.69 -6.14
CA ILE A 46 -0.21 -24.38 -5.06
C ILE A 46 0.53 -24.28 -3.71
N PRO A 47 1.85 -24.50 -3.62
CA PRO A 47 2.60 -24.26 -2.39
C PRO A 47 2.48 -22.81 -1.88
N PHE A 48 2.53 -21.82 -2.77
CA PHE A 48 2.32 -20.43 -2.42
C PHE A 48 0.91 -20.18 -1.85
N LEU A 49 -0.14 -20.65 -2.51
CA LEU A 49 -1.52 -20.48 -2.05
C LEU A 49 -1.77 -21.16 -0.69
N ARG A 50 -1.13 -22.30 -0.43
CA ARG A 50 -1.15 -22.92 0.92
C ARG A 50 -0.49 -22.04 1.97
N ASN A 51 0.63 -21.37 1.65
CA ASN A 51 1.27 -20.40 2.55
C ASN A 51 0.35 -19.21 2.82
N VAL A 52 -0.25 -18.62 1.78
CA VAL A 52 -1.19 -17.47 1.90
C VAL A 52 -2.39 -17.84 2.78
N THR A 53 -2.92 -19.03 2.64
CA THR A 53 -4.06 -19.48 3.43
C THR A 53 -3.69 -19.89 4.86
N GLY A 54 -2.38 -20.04 5.17
CA GLY A 54 -1.88 -20.22 6.53
C GLY A 54 -2.45 -21.40 7.27
N GLY A 55 -2.73 -22.53 6.58
CA GLY A 55 -3.26 -23.74 7.22
C GLY A 55 -4.74 -23.64 7.65
N ARG A 56 -5.49 -22.65 7.15
CA ARG A 56 -6.93 -22.45 7.44
C ARG A 56 -7.84 -23.56 6.92
N GLY A 57 -7.28 -24.67 6.42
CA GLY A 57 -8.06 -25.83 5.94
C GLY A 57 -8.92 -25.52 4.71
N ILE A 58 -8.44 -24.64 3.84
CA ILE A 58 -9.12 -24.33 2.57
C ILE A 58 -9.11 -25.59 1.69
N PRO A 59 -10.27 -26.03 1.15
CA PRO A 59 -10.32 -27.17 0.26
C PRO A 59 -9.40 -27.03 -0.96
N GLU A 60 -8.80 -28.11 -1.40
CA GLU A 60 -7.87 -28.11 -2.54
C GLU A 60 -8.54 -27.59 -3.82
N GLU A 61 -9.82 -27.93 -4.03
CA GLU A 61 -10.61 -27.45 -5.17
C GLU A 61 -10.67 -25.92 -5.21
N ARG A 62 -10.79 -25.27 -4.04
CA ARG A 62 -10.81 -23.81 -3.95
C ARG A 62 -9.44 -23.22 -4.22
N LEU A 63 -8.34 -23.89 -3.81
CA LEU A 63 -6.99 -23.47 -4.17
C LEU A 63 -6.76 -23.59 -5.68
N GLU A 64 -7.27 -24.63 -6.33
CA GLU A 64 -7.19 -24.81 -7.78
C GLU A 64 -7.98 -23.73 -8.56
N GLU A 65 -9.14 -23.29 -8.07
CA GLU A 65 -9.87 -22.18 -8.67
C GLU A 65 -9.03 -20.91 -8.69
N VAL A 66 -8.39 -20.55 -7.57
CA VAL A 66 -7.51 -19.39 -7.49
C VAL A 66 -6.22 -19.61 -8.30
N ALA A 67 -5.69 -20.83 -8.31
CA ALA A 67 -4.50 -21.20 -9.08
C ALA A 67 -4.68 -20.99 -10.59
N HIS A 68 -5.93 -21.09 -11.10
CA HIS A 68 -6.24 -20.81 -12.50
C HIS A 68 -5.76 -19.41 -12.92
N HIS A 69 -5.97 -18.40 -12.09
CA HIS A 69 -5.52 -17.02 -12.36
C HIS A 69 -4.00 -16.95 -12.55
N TYR A 70 -3.25 -17.58 -11.64
CA TYR A 70 -1.78 -17.64 -11.75
C TYR A 70 -1.33 -18.42 -12.99
N ARG A 71 -1.96 -19.57 -13.27
CA ARG A 71 -1.60 -20.43 -14.40
C ARG A 71 -1.84 -19.77 -15.75
N ALA A 72 -2.87 -18.93 -15.87
CA ALA A 72 -3.12 -18.14 -17.07
C ALA A 72 -1.96 -17.18 -17.41
N PHE A 73 -1.17 -16.79 -16.40
CA PHE A 73 0.03 -15.96 -16.54
C PHE A 73 1.33 -16.78 -16.37
N GLY A 74 1.33 -18.06 -16.72
CA GLY A 74 2.53 -18.91 -16.65
C GLY A 74 2.94 -19.33 -15.23
N GLY A 75 2.08 -19.14 -14.23
CA GLY A 75 2.36 -19.42 -12.82
C GLY A 75 3.22 -18.34 -12.14
N ILE A 76 3.42 -17.19 -12.77
CA ILE A 76 4.33 -16.13 -12.32
C ILE A 76 3.54 -14.92 -11.88
N SER A 77 3.72 -14.52 -10.60
CA SER A 77 3.28 -13.20 -10.14
C SER A 77 4.39 -12.16 -10.40
N PRO A 78 4.10 -10.98 -10.93
CA PRO A 78 5.12 -9.96 -11.18
C PRO A 78 5.75 -9.39 -9.91
N ILE A 79 5.16 -9.60 -8.74
CA ILE A 79 5.51 -8.93 -7.48
C ILE A 79 6.98 -9.13 -7.07
N ASN A 80 7.54 -10.34 -7.21
CA ASN A 80 8.93 -10.60 -6.83
C ASN A 80 9.91 -9.89 -7.78
N ALA A 81 9.63 -9.88 -9.08
CA ALA A 81 10.45 -9.15 -10.05
C ALA A 81 10.41 -7.65 -9.79
N GLN A 82 9.23 -7.09 -9.50
CA GLN A 82 9.08 -5.68 -9.16
C GLN A 82 9.75 -5.32 -7.83
N ASN A 83 9.72 -6.18 -6.82
CA ASN A 83 10.44 -5.95 -5.56
C ASN A 83 11.96 -6.00 -5.74
N ARG A 84 12.48 -6.88 -6.60
CA ARG A 84 13.90 -6.85 -6.98
C ARG A 84 14.29 -5.54 -7.67
N ALA A 85 13.45 -5.06 -8.58
CA ALA A 85 13.66 -3.78 -9.25
C ALA A 85 13.57 -2.60 -8.26
N LEU A 86 12.60 -2.62 -7.34
CA LEU A 86 12.46 -1.60 -6.30
C LEU A 86 13.67 -1.59 -5.36
N LYS A 87 14.14 -2.78 -4.91
CA LYS A 87 15.36 -2.89 -4.11
C LYS A 87 16.55 -2.23 -4.82
N ALA A 88 16.78 -2.58 -6.08
CA ALA A 88 17.89 -2.02 -6.86
C ALA A 88 17.75 -0.49 -7.05
N ALA A 89 16.52 0.01 -7.25
CA ALA A 89 16.27 1.44 -7.37
C ALA A 89 16.51 2.18 -6.04
N LEU A 90 16.13 1.59 -4.90
CA LEU A 90 16.43 2.14 -3.57
C LEU A 90 17.93 2.20 -3.30
N GLU A 91 18.67 1.13 -3.64
CA GLU A 91 20.12 1.09 -3.50
C GLU A 91 20.81 2.18 -4.35
N ALA A 92 20.36 2.37 -5.59
CA ALA A 92 20.88 3.42 -6.47
C ALA A 92 20.57 4.84 -5.93
N GLU A 93 19.37 5.06 -5.38
CA GLU A 93 18.97 6.35 -4.80
C GLU A 93 19.76 6.63 -3.51
N LEU A 94 20.00 5.64 -2.66
CA LEU A 94 20.85 5.74 -1.47
C LEU A 94 22.27 6.12 -1.85
N GLU A 95 22.85 5.44 -2.85
CA GLU A 95 24.19 5.75 -3.37
C GLU A 95 24.25 7.19 -3.91
N ALA A 96 23.27 7.60 -4.70
CA ALA A 96 23.20 8.95 -5.26
C ALA A 96 23.11 10.04 -4.18
N ARG A 97 22.51 9.73 -3.02
CA ARG A 97 22.44 10.63 -1.85
C ARG A 97 23.63 10.50 -0.90
N GLY A 98 24.55 9.60 -1.15
CA GLY A 98 25.71 9.34 -0.27
C GLY A 98 25.33 8.70 1.07
N ILE A 99 24.25 7.90 1.10
CA ILE A 99 23.74 7.23 2.31
C ILE A 99 24.20 5.77 2.28
N ASP A 100 24.97 5.36 3.28
CA ASP A 100 25.49 3.99 3.42
C ASP A 100 24.53 3.15 4.28
N LEU A 101 23.42 2.72 3.68
CA LEU A 101 22.45 1.81 4.29
C LEU A 101 22.12 0.69 3.31
N PRO A 102 22.60 -0.54 3.52
CA PRO A 102 22.27 -1.67 2.67
C PRO A 102 20.78 -2.03 2.75
N VAL A 103 20.22 -2.55 1.64
CA VAL A 103 18.81 -2.96 1.55
C VAL A 103 18.73 -4.48 1.51
N LEU A 104 18.12 -5.07 2.54
CA LEU A 104 17.75 -6.49 2.59
C LEU A 104 16.29 -6.62 2.15
N TRP A 105 15.92 -7.76 1.54
CA TRP A 105 14.56 -7.99 1.08
C TRP A 105 14.03 -9.33 1.52
N GLY A 106 12.79 -9.35 2.04
CA GLY A 106 12.10 -10.56 2.42
C GLY A 106 10.58 -10.46 2.25
N ASN A 107 9.97 -11.59 1.93
CA ASN A 107 8.53 -11.72 1.71
C ASN A 107 7.84 -12.49 2.85
N ARG A 108 6.54 -12.28 2.96
CA ARG A 108 5.66 -13.02 3.88
C ARG A 108 5.41 -14.45 3.42
N ASN A 109 4.99 -14.63 2.17
CA ASN A 109 4.36 -15.87 1.71
C ASN A 109 5.22 -16.69 0.74
N TRP A 110 6.33 -16.16 0.25
CA TRP A 110 7.24 -16.86 -0.68
C TRP A 110 8.69 -16.43 -0.50
N ALA A 111 9.61 -17.22 -1.03
CA ALA A 111 11.04 -16.92 -0.92
C ALA A 111 11.42 -15.63 -1.72
N PRO A 112 12.46 -14.90 -1.25
CA PRO A 112 13.10 -15.04 0.04
C PRO A 112 12.15 -14.63 1.18
N TYR A 113 12.13 -15.38 2.26
CA TYR A 113 11.24 -15.08 3.37
C TYR A 113 11.81 -13.99 4.29
N THR A 114 10.93 -13.22 4.93
CA THR A 114 11.33 -12.18 5.92
C THR A 114 12.25 -12.72 7.00
N ARG A 115 12.04 -13.97 7.50
CA ARG A 115 12.92 -14.61 8.47
C ARG A 115 14.34 -14.86 7.93
N GLU A 116 14.46 -15.14 6.63
CA GLU A 116 15.75 -15.36 5.98
C GLU A 116 16.51 -14.03 5.85
N ALA A 117 15.83 -12.95 5.46
CA ALA A 117 16.41 -11.61 5.42
C ALA A 117 16.86 -11.12 6.81
N VAL A 118 16.10 -11.42 7.88
CA VAL A 118 16.47 -11.10 9.26
C VAL A 118 17.69 -11.91 9.72
N ALA A 119 17.75 -13.20 9.38
CA ALA A 119 18.92 -14.04 9.68
C ALA A 119 20.18 -13.57 8.93
N GLU A 120 20.03 -13.19 7.66
CA GLU A 120 21.10 -12.60 6.85
C GLU A 120 21.60 -11.30 7.47
N ALA A 121 20.71 -10.37 7.85
CA ALA A 121 21.05 -9.13 8.53
C ALA A 121 21.93 -9.40 9.76
N HIS A 122 21.52 -10.32 10.62
CA HIS A 122 22.28 -10.67 11.81
C HIS A 122 23.64 -11.29 11.48
N SER A 123 23.73 -12.14 10.45
CA SER A 123 24.99 -12.75 9.99
C SER A 123 25.99 -11.72 9.47
N LEU A 124 25.50 -10.58 8.97
CA LEU A 124 26.29 -9.42 8.53
C LEU A 124 26.66 -8.48 9.69
N GLY A 125 26.20 -8.77 10.91
CA GLY A 125 26.44 -7.95 12.10
C GLY A 125 25.42 -6.83 12.31
N PHE A 126 24.34 -6.79 11.52
CA PHE A 126 23.28 -5.80 11.64
C PHE A 126 22.29 -6.19 12.75
N THR A 127 22.04 -5.28 13.65
CA THR A 127 21.19 -5.50 14.83
C THR A 127 20.03 -4.52 14.91
N LYS A 128 20.03 -3.46 14.09
CA LYS A 128 18.99 -2.44 14.11
C LYS A 128 18.50 -2.12 12.69
N LEU A 129 17.33 -2.61 12.36
CA LEU A 129 16.76 -2.55 11.01
C LEU A 129 15.61 -1.55 10.97
N LEU A 130 15.50 -0.82 9.84
CA LEU A 130 14.34 0.00 9.53
C LEU A 130 13.53 -0.66 8.41
N ALA A 131 12.34 -1.14 8.73
CA ALA A 131 11.50 -1.84 7.77
C ALA A 131 10.65 -0.88 6.92
N ILE A 132 10.60 -1.16 5.62
CA ILE A 132 9.65 -0.58 4.66
C ILE A 132 8.73 -1.72 4.22
N GLY A 133 7.46 -1.67 4.64
CA GLY A 133 6.44 -2.57 4.11
C GLY A 133 5.89 -2.02 2.80
N THR A 134 5.77 -2.86 1.77
CA THR A 134 5.20 -2.48 0.46
C THR A 134 3.69 -2.32 0.51
N SER A 135 3.20 -1.55 1.48
CA SER A 135 1.79 -1.25 1.71
C SER A 135 1.64 0.11 2.37
N ALA A 136 0.96 1.04 1.69
CA ALA A 136 0.89 2.44 2.09
C ALA A 136 -0.20 2.73 3.12
N TYR A 137 -1.28 1.95 3.14
CA TYR A 137 -2.50 2.23 3.89
C TYR A 137 -2.61 1.44 5.20
N SER A 138 -3.59 1.81 6.03
CA SER A 138 -3.79 1.22 7.35
C SER A 138 -4.88 0.15 7.30
N SER A 139 -4.53 -1.11 7.50
CA SER A 139 -5.47 -2.21 7.77
C SER A 139 -4.77 -3.36 8.48
N TYR A 140 -5.53 -4.39 8.86
CA TYR A 140 -4.92 -5.61 9.38
C TYR A 140 -3.98 -6.25 8.37
N SER A 141 -4.47 -6.50 7.15
CA SER A 141 -3.72 -7.20 6.09
C SER A 141 -2.54 -6.39 5.55
N SER A 142 -2.55 -5.08 5.71
CA SER A 142 -1.44 -4.22 5.33
C SER A 142 -0.48 -3.98 6.49
N CYS A 143 -0.54 -2.86 7.20
CA CYS A 143 0.49 -2.46 8.16
C CYS A 143 0.57 -3.38 9.39
N ARG A 144 -0.56 -3.88 9.93
CA ARG A 144 -0.53 -4.70 11.14
C ARG A 144 0.12 -6.06 10.89
N GLN A 145 -0.24 -6.72 9.82
CA GLN A 145 0.28 -8.04 9.52
C GLN A 145 1.78 -8.03 9.22
N TYR A 146 2.33 -6.96 8.60
CA TYR A 146 3.79 -6.80 8.48
C TYR A 146 4.48 -6.71 9.84
N ARG A 147 3.88 -6.01 10.80
CA ARG A 147 4.41 -5.93 12.16
C ARG A 147 4.38 -7.28 12.88
N GLU A 148 3.39 -8.12 12.59
CA GLU A 148 3.30 -9.51 13.07
C GLU A 148 4.35 -10.39 12.39
N ASP A 149 4.59 -10.22 11.10
CA ASP A 149 5.63 -10.95 10.35
C ASP A 149 7.04 -10.67 10.92
N TYR A 150 7.32 -9.43 11.33
CA TYR A 150 8.60 -9.09 11.96
C TYR A 150 8.76 -9.80 13.30
N ALA A 151 7.73 -9.81 14.14
CA ALA A 151 7.76 -10.53 15.41
C ALA A 151 7.97 -12.04 15.19
N MET A 152 7.23 -12.63 14.25
CA MET A 152 7.37 -14.05 13.90
C MET A 152 8.74 -14.38 13.32
N ALA A 153 9.34 -13.47 12.53
CA ALA A 153 10.69 -13.67 11.98
C ALA A 153 11.75 -13.69 13.08
N LEU A 154 11.66 -12.79 14.06
CA LEU A 154 12.57 -12.79 15.22
C LEU A 154 12.41 -14.03 16.08
N ASP A 155 11.17 -14.47 16.33
CA ASP A 155 10.90 -15.70 17.08
C ASP A 155 11.46 -16.94 16.35
N ALA A 156 11.17 -17.08 15.05
CA ALA A 156 11.61 -18.22 14.24
C ALA A 156 13.15 -18.33 14.09
N THR A 157 13.85 -17.20 14.21
CA THR A 157 15.32 -17.14 14.12
C THR A 157 16.00 -17.15 15.49
N GLY A 158 15.24 -17.04 16.58
CA GLY A 158 15.80 -16.91 17.95
C GLY A 158 16.51 -15.58 18.19
N LEU A 159 16.20 -14.54 17.40
CA LEU A 159 16.86 -13.23 17.45
C LEU A 159 16.06 -12.18 18.24
N GLU A 160 15.01 -12.60 18.95
CA GLU A 160 14.26 -11.72 19.85
C GLU A 160 15.19 -11.14 20.94
N GLY A 161 15.18 -9.82 21.09
CA GLY A 161 16.09 -9.10 21.99
C GLY A 161 17.53 -8.93 21.47
N VAL A 162 17.86 -9.50 20.31
CA VAL A 162 19.17 -9.36 19.64
C VAL A 162 19.05 -8.41 18.45
N VAL A 163 18.08 -8.63 17.58
CA VAL A 163 17.79 -7.75 16.43
C VAL A 163 16.55 -6.92 16.73
N GLN A 164 16.62 -5.64 16.45
CA GLN A 164 15.54 -4.67 16.57
C GLN A 164 15.04 -4.32 15.19
N ILE A 165 13.71 -4.24 15.03
CA ILE A 165 13.07 -3.85 13.78
C ILE A 165 12.09 -2.74 14.06
N ASP A 166 12.41 -1.53 13.63
CA ASP A 166 11.50 -0.40 13.54
C ASP A 166 10.87 -0.37 12.14
N LYS A 167 9.86 0.47 11.93
CA LYS A 167 9.26 0.67 10.61
C LYS A 167 9.17 2.17 10.27
N VAL A 168 9.10 2.48 8.98
CA VAL A 168 8.66 3.78 8.52
C VAL A 168 7.15 3.94 8.80
N ARG A 169 6.66 5.18 8.91
CA ARG A 169 5.22 5.44 9.00
C ARG A 169 4.46 4.92 7.78
N GLN A 170 3.15 4.76 7.88
CA GLN A 170 2.31 4.56 6.69
C GLN A 170 2.39 5.83 5.84
N PHE A 171 2.53 5.65 4.53
CA PHE A 171 2.96 6.71 3.61
C PHE A 171 1.92 7.02 2.52
N PHE A 172 0.65 6.67 2.76
CA PHE A 172 -0.44 6.88 1.82
C PHE A 172 -0.54 8.33 1.31
N ASP A 173 -0.16 9.30 2.13
CA ASP A 173 -0.24 10.72 1.85
C ASP A 173 1.12 11.39 1.58
N HIS A 174 2.20 10.60 1.48
CA HIS A 174 3.51 11.14 1.14
C HIS A 174 3.54 11.57 -0.34
N PRO A 175 4.07 12.77 -0.67
CA PRO A 175 4.13 13.26 -2.05
C PRO A 175 4.73 12.25 -3.03
N GLY A 176 5.81 11.55 -2.62
CA GLY A 176 6.45 10.52 -3.43
C GLY A 176 5.53 9.35 -3.78
N PHE A 177 4.58 8.99 -2.91
CA PHE A 177 3.59 7.95 -3.20
C PHE A 177 2.44 8.46 -4.06
N VAL A 178 2.02 9.71 -3.88
CA VAL A 178 0.86 10.31 -4.57
C VAL A 178 1.20 10.72 -6.01
N THR A 179 2.40 11.27 -6.24
CA THR A 179 2.83 11.77 -7.55
C THR A 179 2.67 10.76 -8.69
N PRO A 180 3.07 9.48 -8.57
CA PRO A 180 2.85 8.49 -9.64
C PRO A 180 1.39 8.35 -10.08
N PHE A 181 0.46 8.47 -9.14
CA PHE A 181 -0.98 8.41 -9.46
C PHE A 181 -1.49 9.68 -10.12
N VAL A 182 -0.98 10.85 -9.73
CA VAL A 182 -1.28 12.12 -10.40
C VAL A 182 -0.86 12.06 -11.87
N ASP A 183 0.37 11.61 -12.12
CA ASP A 183 0.91 11.45 -13.48
C ASP A 183 0.13 10.41 -14.27
N GLY A 184 -0.22 9.29 -13.62
CA GLY A 184 -1.04 8.23 -14.20
C GLY A 184 -2.45 8.71 -14.58
N VAL A 185 -3.13 9.45 -13.72
CA VAL A 185 -4.47 10.01 -14.01
C VAL A 185 -4.38 11.01 -15.16
N ARG A 186 -3.40 11.93 -15.17
CA ARG A 186 -3.18 12.85 -16.29
C ARG A 186 -3.01 12.11 -17.61
N GLN A 187 -2.16 11.09 -17.63
CA GLN A 187 -1.94 10.28 -18.83
C GLN A 187 -3.21 9.52 -19.25
N GLY A 188 -3.91 8.88 -18.31
CA GLY A 188 -5.14 8.14 -18.58
C GLY A 188 -6.26 9.02 -19.14
N LEU A 189 -6.41 10.24 -18.62
CA LEU A 189 -7.37 11.22 -19.16
C LEU A 189 -6.95 11.71 -20.56
N ALA A 190 -5.65 11.89 -20.80
CA ALA A 190 -5.13 12.22 -22.14
C ALA A 190 -5.38 11.08 -23.14
N ASP A 191 -5.20 9.82 -22.73
CA ASP A 191 -5.47 8.64 -23.56
C ASP A 191 -6.97 8.52 -23.90
N ALA A 192 -7.86 8.74 -22.92
CA ALA A 192 -9.31 8.77 -23.15
C ALA A 192 -9.69 9.90 -24.13
N SER A 193 -9.13 11.10 -23.96
CA SER A 193 -9.35 12.23 -24.88
C SER A 193 -8.84 11.94 -26.28
N ALA A 194 -7.66 11.33 -26.42
CA ALA A 194 -7.11 10.92 -27.70
C ALA A 194 -7.97 9.85 -28.41
N ALA A 195 -8.65 9.01 -27.63
CA ALA A 195 -9.65 8.04 -28.11
C ALA A 195 -11.00 8.67 -28.45
N GLY A 196 -11.19 9.98 -28.23
CA GLY A 196 -12.39 10.74 -28.61
C GLY A 196 -13.43 10.87 -27.49
N PHE A 197 -13.10 10.55 -26.25
CA PHE A 197 -14.01 10.66 -25.10
C PHE A 197 -13.80 11.99 -24.38
N ALA A 198 -14.90 12.69 -24.14
CA ALA A 198 -14.90 13.96 -23.42
C ALA A 198 -14.79 13.73 -21.90
N PRO A 199 -14.23 14.67 -21.13
CA PRO A 199 -14.08 14.55 -19.68
C PRO A 199 -15.38 14.24 -18.95
N GLU A 200 -16.50 14.81 -19.36
CA GLU A 200 -17.85 14.57 -18.79
C GLU A 200 -18.39 13.16 -19.01
N ASN A 201 -17.85 12.44 -20.01
CA ASN A 201 -18.19 11.04 -20.33
C ASN A 201 -17.12 10.06 -19.83
N THR A 202 -16.09 10.58 -19.16
CA THR A 202 -14.98 9.79 -18.58
C THR A 202 -15.14 9.72 -17.06
N HIS A 203 -14.90 8.55 -16.47
CA HIS A 203 -14.95 8.34 -15.02
C HIS A 203 -13.62 7.75 -14.53
N VAL A 204 -13.05 8.30 -13.46
CA VAL A 204 -11.84 7.76 -12.83
C VAL A 204 -12.25 6.79 -11.72
N LEU A 205 -11.80 5.54 -11.80
CA LEU A 205 -12.05 4.49 -10.81
C LEU A 205 -10.78 4.24 -9.99
N PHE A 206 -10.78 4.66 -8.73
CA PHE A 206 -9.71 4.33 -7.80
C PHE A 206 -9.96 2.96 -7.20
N ALA A 207 -9.14 1.98 -7.59
CA ALA A 207 -9.30 0.59 -7.19
C ALA A 207 -8.39 0.23 -6.00
N THR A 208 -8.94 -0.51 -5.04
CA THR A 208 -8.22 -1.09 -3.92
C THR A 208 -8.76 -2.47 -3.58
N HIS A 209 -7.99 -3.27 -2.83
CA HIS A 209 -8.45 -4.59 -2.38
C HIS A 209 -9.64 -4.45 -1.43
N SER A 210 -10.72 -5.16 -1.69
CA SER A 210 -11.82 -5.27 -0.73
C SER A 210 -11.36 -6.01 0.52
N ILE A 211 -11.78 -5.53 1.68
CA ILE A 211 -11.53 -6.20 2.96
C ILE A 211 -12.85 -6.38 3.71
N PRO A 212 -12.93 -7.33 4.65
CA PRO A 212 -14.13 -7.47 5.48
C PRO A 212 -14.49 -6.17 6.18
N SER A 213 -15.76 -5.79 6.18
CA SER A 213 -16.24 -4.55 6.81
C SER A 213 -15.86 -4.44 8.28
N THR A 214 -15.77 -5.59 8.98
CA THR A 214 -15.30 -5.65 10.39
C THR A 214 -13.82 -5.29 10.53
N ASP A 215 -12.98 -5.66 9.56
CA ASP A 215 -11.55 -5.33 9.57
C ASP A 215 -11.35 -3.87 9.14
N ALA A 216 -12.16 -3.39 8.20
CA ALA A 216 -12.19 -1.99 7.81
C ALA A 216 -12.55 -1.08 8.99
N ALA A 217 -13.64 -1.35 9.68
CA ALA A 217 -14.10 -0.59 10.85
C ALA A 217 -13.07 -0.57 12.01
N LYS A 218 -12.15 -1.55 12.07
CA LYS A 218 -11.06 -1.65 13.04
C LYS A 218 -9.71 -1.14 12.52
N SER A 219 -9.67 -0.60 11.30
CA SER A 219 -8.45 -0.01 10.77
C SER A 219 -8.18 1.36 11.39
N GLY A 220 -6.90 1.61 11.69
CA GLY A 220 -6.47 2.84 12.37
C GLY A 220 -6.57 2.78 13.90
N PRO A 221 -6.25 3.89 14.57
CA PRO A 221 -6.28 3.99 16.03
C PRO A 221 -7.71 4.22 16.56
N ASP A 222 -8.06 3.61 17.68
CA ASP A 222 -9.40 3.63 18.28
C ASP A 222 -9.89 5.01 18.73
N PHE A 223 -8.99 5.96 18.97
CA PHE A 223 -9.34 7.29 19.48
C PHE A 223 -9.86 8.26 18.42
N ARG A 224 -9.79 7.89 17.13
CA ARG A 224 -10.23 8.71 15.99
C ARG A 224 -11.33 7.97 15.22
N ASN A 225 -12.45 8.64 15.02
CA ASN A 225 -13.53 8.11 14.21
C ASN A 225 -13.27 8.42 12.73
N PHE A 226 -13.18 7.38 11.92
CA PHE A 226 -12.97 7.46 10.48
C PHE A 226 -14.22 7.07 9.66
N GLY A 227 -15.36 6.80 10.29
CA GLY A 227 -16.55 6.27 9.63
C GLY A 227 -16.58 4.73 9.59
N GLU A 228 -17.54 4.17 8.86
CA GLU A 228 -17.80 2.71 8.81
C GLU A 228 -16.67 1.93 8.12
N GLY A 229 -16.03 2.51 7.11
CA GLY A 229 -14.88 1.94 6.39
C GLY A 229 -13.54 2.12 7.12
N GLY A 230 -13.55 2.75 8.31
CA GLY A 230 -12.37 2.97 9.13
C GLY A 230 -11.28 3.80 8.45
N ALA A 231 -10.07 3.77 9.00
CA ALA A 231 -8.94 4.49 8.42
C ALA A 231 -8.58 3.99 7.01
N TYR A 232 -8.87 2.73 6.70
CA TYR A 232 -8.58 2.17 5.38
C TYR A 232 -9.30 2.94 4.26
N GLU A 233 -10.61 3.02 4.33
CA GLU A 233 -11.42 3.74 3.35
C GLU A 233 -11.16 5.25 3.39
N ALA A 234 -11.11 5.85 4.58
CA ALA A 234 -10.88 7.28 4.74
C ALA A 234 -9.53 7.74 4.14
N GLN A 235 -8.48 6.95 4.27
CA GLN A 235 -7.18 7.24 3.67
C GLN A 235 -7.22 7.15 2.15
N HIS A 236 -7.89 6.13 1.58
CA HIS A 236 -8.05 6.02 0.13
C HIS A 236 -8.85 7.18 -0.46
N LEU A 237 -9.96 7.56 0.16
CA LEU A 237 -10.78 8.70 -0.28
C LEU A 237 -10.00 10.01 -0.22
N ALA A 238 -9.25 10.26 0.87
CA ALA A 238 -8.45 11.46 1.02
C ALA A 238 -7.33 11.55 -0.04
N VAL A 239 -6.68 10.43 -0.36
CA VAL A 239 -5.64 10.39 -1.41
C VAL A 239 -6.25 10.54 -2.80
N ALA A 240 -7.38 9.87 -3.09
CA ALA A 240 -8.08 10.01 -4.37
C ALA A 240 -8.47 11.47 -4.64
N GLU A 241 -8.99 12.18 -3.63
CA GLU A 241 -9.30 13.60 -3.72
C GLU A 241 -8.06 14.44 -4.07
N VAL A 242 -6.95 14.24 -3.37
CA VAL A 242 -5.67 14.94 -3.64
C VAL A 242 -5.16 14.64 -5.05
N VAL A 243 -5.22 13.37 -5.48
CA VAL A 243 -4.81 12.97 -6.84
C VAL A 243 -5.66 13.68 -7.89
N MET A 244 -6.98 13.70 -7.73
CA MET A 244 -7.87 14.36 -8.70
C MET A 244 -7.65 15.86 -8.74
N GLN A 245 -7.55 16.52 -7.57
CA GLN A 245 -7.26 17.95 -7.51
C GLN A 245 -5.95 18.30 -8.22
N ALA A 246 -4.88 17.54 -7.94
CA ALA A 246 -3.58 17.77 -8.55
C ALA A 246 -3.56 17.41 -10.05
N ALA A 247 -4.25 16.34 -10.46
CA ALA A 247 -4.28 15.93 -11.88
C ALA A 247 -5.06 16.92 -12.76
N LEU A 248 -6.10 17.56 -12.22
CA LEU A 248 -6.94 18.52 -12.94
C LEU A 248 -6.46 19.98 -12.80
N ALA A 249 -5.48 20.26 -11.94
CA ALA A 249 -4.87 21.59 -11.85
C ALA A 249 -4.20 21.94 -13.19
N THR A 250 -4.54 23.12 -13.75
CA THR A 250 -3.86 23.65 -14.94
C THR A 250 -2.54 24.31 -14.52
N GLU A 251 -1.50 24.17 -15.36
CA GLU A 251 -0.16 24.75 -15.09
C GLU A 251 -0.18 26.28 -14.84
N ASP A 252 -1.23 26.98 -15.29
CA ASP A 252 -1.41 28.41 -15.04
C ASP A 252 -1.77 28.77 -13.59
N ALA A 253 -2.30 27.81 -12.80
CA ALA A 253 -2.66 28.04 -11.41
C ALA A 253 -1.44 28.11 -10.47
N ASP A 254 -0.36 27.42 -10.80
CA ASP A 254 0.88 27.41 -10.00
C ASP A 254 1.71 28.70 -10.16
N ALA A 255 1.50 29.45 -11.25
CA ALA A 255 2.20 30.73 -11.48
C ALA A 255 1.57 31.91 -10.72
N GLU A 256 0.28 31.82 -10.35
CA GLU A 256 -0.44 32.92 -9.67
C GLU A 256 -0.37 32.83 -8.13
N ALA A 257 0.01 31.73 -7.55
CA ALA A 257 0.18 31.58 -6.10
C ALA A 257 1.34 32.45 -5.53
N SER A 258 2.16 33.08 -6.39
CA SER A 258 3.30 33.92 -6.01
C SER A 258 3.02 35.43 -5.95
N THR A 259 1.84 35.92 -6.37
CA THR A 259 1.53 37.36 -6.25
C THR A 259 0.06 37.60 -5.88
N ALA A 260 -0.13 38.33 -4.81
CA ALA A 260 -1.37 38.68 -4.15
C ALA A 260 -2.47 39.26 -5.04
N SER A 261 -3.72 38.81 -4.71
CA SER A 261 -4.99 39.60 -4.78
C SER A 261 -5.46 40.11 -6.14
N THR A 262 -6.45 39.49 -6.72
CA THR A 262 -7.78 40.05 -7.05
C THR A 262 -8.58 39.16 -7.99
N ALA A 263 -9.85 38.91 -7.64
CA ALA A 263 -10.96 38.48 -8.47
C ALA A 263 -10.73 37.25 -9.40
N VAL A 264 -10.98 36.08 -8.84
CA VAL A 264 -11.12 34.83 -9.60
C VAL A 264 -12.43 34.90 -10.41
N THR A 265 -12.31 35.10 -11.72
CA THR A 265 -13.35 34.70 -12.67
C THR A 265 -13.26 33.16 -12.76
N SER A 266 -14.19 32.47 -12.08
CA SER A 266 -14.36 31.02 -12.17
C SER A 266 -14.69 30.66 -13.63
N THR A 267 -13.70 30.24 -14.41
CA THR A 267 -13.95 29.30 -15.50
C THR A 267 -14.42 28.01 -14.86
N ALA A 268 -15.60 27.53 -15.24
CA ALA A 268 -16.14 26.27 -14.73
C ALA A 268 -15.06 25.18 -14.91
N ALA A 269 -14.45 24.75 -13.81
CA ALA A 269 -13.48 23.67 -13.84
C ALA A 269 -14.18 22.43 -14.41
N THR A 270 -13.64 21.85 -15.47
CA THR A 270 -14.14 20.61 -16.03
C THR A 270 -14.01 19.54 -14.95
N THR A 271 -15.12 19.14 -14.35
CA THR A 271 -15.12 18.13 -13.29
C THR A 271 -15.20 16.76 -13.95
N VAL A 272 -14.11 15.99 -13.84
CA VAL A 272 -14.11 14.56 -14.17
C VAL A 272 -14.63 13.80 -12.94
N PRO A 273 -15.73 13.05 -13.05
CA PRO A 273 -16.24 12.27 -11.93
C PRO A 273 -15.29 11.12 -11.57
N TRP A 274 -15.28 10.74 -10.29
CA TRP A 274 -14.49 9.63 -9.80
C TRP A 274 -15.19 8.87 -8.67
N SER A 275 -14.76 7.63 -8.45
CA SER A 275 -15.27 6.79 -7.36
C SER A 275 -14.15 5.91 -6.81
N LEU A 276 -14.23 5.57 -5.51
CA LEU A 276 -13.48 4.48 -4.91
C LEU A 276 -14.23 3.18 -5.15
N VAL A 277 -13.56 2.17 -5.67
CA VAL A 277 -14.09 0.85 -5.98
C VAL A 277 -13.19 -0.24 -5.43
N TYR A 278 -13.73 -1.44 -5.30
CA TYR A 278 -13.04 -2.54 -4.64
C TYR A 278 -12.91 -3.73 -5.57
N GLN A 279 -11.87 -4.55 -5.34
CA GLN A 279 -11.60 -5.79 -6.09
C GLN A 279 -11.25 -6.94 -5.14
N SER A 280 -11.11 -8.15 -5.67
CA SER A 280 -10.52 -9.31 -4.98
C SER A 280 -11.28 -9.77 -3.73
N ARG A 281 -12.60 -9.64 -3.71
CA ARG A 281 -13.41 -10.18 -2.63
C ARG A 281 -13.23 -11.70 -2.53
N SER A 282 -12.75 -12.20 -1.39
CA SER A 282 -12.41 -13.63 -1.22
C SER A 282 -13.16 -14.35 -0.10
N GLY A 283 -14.07 -13.67 0.59
CA GLY A 283 -14.83 -14.26 1.71
C GLY A 283 -16.14 -14.94 1.27
N PRO A 284 -16.78 -15.72 2.20
CA PRO A 284 -18.10 -16.28 1.93
C PRO A 284 -19.14 -15.17 1.73
N PRO A 285 -20.21 -15.41 0.94
CA PRO A 285 -21.24 -14.42 0.66
C PRO A 285 -21.92 -13.83 1.92
N SER A 286 -21.94 -14.59 3.01
CA SER A 286 -22.53 -14.17 4.29
C SER A 286 -21.69 -13.18 5.08
N MET A 287 -20.43 -12.94 4.69
CA MET A 287 -19.54 -11.98 5.35
C MET A 287 -19.56 -10.67 4.56
N PRO A 288 -19.94 -9.54 5.16
CA PRO A 288 -19.87 -8.23 4.50
C PRO A 288 -18.43 -7.83 4.21
N TRP A 289 -18.21 -7.30 3.02
CA TRP A 289 -16.95 -6.73 2.56
C TRP A 289 -17.21 -5.32 2.05
N LEU A 290 -16.16 -4.54 1.85
CA LEU A 290 -16.27 -3.21 1.26
C LEU A 290 -16.72 -3.32 -0.20
N GLU A 291 -17.66 -2.46 -0.59
CA GLU A 291 -18.33 -2.37 -1.90
C GLU A 291 -18.35 -0.93 -2.39
N PRO A 292 -18.58 -0.66 -3.70
CA PRO A 292 -18.93 -1.62 -4.76
C PRO A 292 -17.73 -2.35 -5.37
N ASP A 293 -17.96 -3.54 -5.95
CA ASP A 293 -17.00 -4.20 -6.83
C ASP A 293 -16.76 -3.36 -8.09
N ILE A 294 -15.53 -3.36 -8.62
CA ILE A 294 -15.16 -2.54 -9.78
C ILE A 294 -16.01 -2.88 -11.01
N ASN A 295 -16.29 -4.16 -11.27
CA ASN A 295 -17.06 -4.58 -12.45
C ASN A 295 -18.53 -4.17 -12.32
N ASP A 296 -19.10 -4.26 -11.12
CA ASP A 296 -20.47 -3.80 -10.85
C ASP A 296 -20.56 -2.28 -11.00
N ALA A 297 -19.58 -1.54 -10.45
CA ALA A 297 -19.53 -0.08 -10.62
C ALA A 297 -19.41 0.34 -12.10
N MET A 298 -18.59 -0.36 -12.89
CA MET A 298 -18.47 -0.10 -14.33
C MET A 298 -19.79 -0.31 -15.08
N ARG A 299 -20.54 -1.37 -14.74
CA ARG A 299 -21.86 -1.65 -15.35
C ARG A 299 -22.88 -0.55 -15.01
N ASP A 300 -22.93 -0.15 -13.74
CA ASP A 300 -23.86 0.89 -13.28
C ASP A 300 -23.54 2.26 -13.91
N LEU A 301 -22.26 2.63 -13.94
CA LEU A 301 -21.81 3.88 -14.54
C LEU A 301 -22.03 3.91 -16.07
N ALA A 302 -21.78 2.82 -16.77
CA ALA A 302 -22.04 2.71 -18.20
C ALA A 302 -23.54 2.83 -18.49
N ALA A 303 -24.41 2.20 -17.68
CA ALA A 303 -25.86 2.36 -17.78
C ALA A 303 -26.32 3.81 -17.52
N ALA A 304 -25.56 4.58 -16.73
CA ALA A 304 -25.79 6.01 -16.47
C ALA A 304 -25.19 6.94 -17.56
N GLY A 305 -24.46 6.39 -18.54
CA GLY A 305 -23.95 7.15 -19.70
C GLY A 305 -22.42 7.35 -19.73
N THR A 306 -21.67 6.79 -18.81
CA THR A 306 -20.18 6.79 -18.86
C THR A 306 -19.71 5.99 -20.07
N GLN A 307 -18.74 6.53 -20.80
CA GLN A 307 -18.21 5.93 -22.03
C GLN A 307 -16.73 5.54 -21.93
N ALA A 308 -16.01 6.11 -20.96
CA ALA A 308 -14.59 5.84 -20.75
C ALA A 308 -14.26 5.70 -19.26
N PHE A 309 -13.37 4.79 -18.95
CA PHE A 309 -12.86 4.55 -17.60
C PHE A 309 -11.34 4.71 -17.53
N VAL A 310 -10.85 5.46 -16.54
CA VAL A 310 -9.45 5.49 -16.14
C VAL A 310 -9.33 4.74 -14.83
N ILE A 311 -8.74 3.55 -14.86
CA ILE A 311 -8.62 2.67 -13.70
C ILE A 311 -7.30 2.91 -13.00
N VAL A 312 -7.35 3.32 -11.73
CA VAL A 312 -6.19 3.71 -10.91
C VAL A 312 -6.03 2.70 -9.77
N PRO A 313 -4.98 1.86 -9.77
CA PRO A 313 -4.74 0.86 -8.73
C PRO A 313 -4.20 1.50 -7.44
N LEU A 314 -5.00 2.40 -6.82
CA LEU A 314 -4.59 3.28 -5.73
C LEU A 314 -4.13 2.51 -4.49
N GLY A 315 -4.71 1.34 -4.23
CA GLY A 315 -4.40 0.51 -3.06
C GLY A 315 -3.07 -0.25 -3.16
N PHE A 316 -2.35 -0.14 -4.28
CA PHE A 316 -1.21 -1.01 -4.59
C PHE A 316 0.05 -0.22 -4.95
N VAL A 317 1.20 -0.67 -4.44
CA VAL A 317 2.51 -0.07 -4.75
C VAL A 317 3.23 -0.76 -5.90
N SER A 318 2.81 -1.99 -6.23
CA SER A 318 3.36 -2.80 -7.32
C SER A 318 2.29 -3.70 -7.91
N ASP A 319 2.46 -4.11 -9.17
CA ASP A 319 1.60 -5.10 -9.77
C ASP A 319 1.81 -6.48 -9.13
N HIS A 320 0.74 -7.18 -8.90
CA HIS A 320 0.69 -8.58 -8.47
C HIS A 320 -0.47 -9.30 -9.18
N MET A 321 -0.72 -10.55 -8.87
CA MET A 321 -1.70 -11.33 -9.62
C MET A 321 -3.11 -10.73 -9.56
N GLU A 322 -3.53 -10.18 -8.42
CA GLU A 322 -4.87 -9.58 -8.28
C GLU A 322 -5.01 -8.29 -9.12
N VAL A 323 -3.94 -7.48 -9.27
CA VAL A 323 -3.95 -6.35 -10.21
C VAL A 323 -4.03 -6.85 -11.67
N LYS A 324 -3.26 -7.89 -12.00
CA LYS A 324 -3.24 -8.47 -13.35
C LYS A 324 -4.55 -9.15 -13.72
N TRP A 325 -5.15 -9.85 -12.77
CA TRP A 325 -6.38 -10.57 -13.02
C TRP A 325 -7.60 -9.64 -12.96
N ASP A 326 -7.80 -8.97 -11.84
CA ASP A 326 -9.03 -8.21 -11.60
C ASP A 326 -9.11 -6.94 -12.45
N LEU A 327 -7.96 -6.25 -12.66
CA LEU A 327 -7.94 -4.98 -13.41
C LEU A 327 -7.52 -5.14 -14.87
N ASP A 328 -6.42 -5.89 -15.16
CA ASP A 328 -5.92 -6.02 -16.54
C ASP A 328 -6.69 -7.09 -17.34
N THR A 329 -7.48 -7.95 -16.69
CA THR A 329 -8.29 -8.98 -17.35
C THR A 329 -9.78 -8.72 -17.15
N GLU A 330 -10.33 -8.94 -15.95
CA GLU A 330 -11.79 -8.89 -15.74
C GLU A 330 -12.39 -7.49 -15.97
N ALA A 331 -11.76 -6.41 -15.47
CA ALA A 331 -12.27 -5.06 -15.69
C ALA A 331 -12.16 -4.64 -17.17
N MET A 332 -11.09 -5.06 -17.87
CA MET A 332 -10.96 -4.81 -19.30
C MET A 332 -11.98 -5.61 -20.13
N GLU A 333 -12.26 -6.86 -19.77
CA GLU A 333 -13.32 -7.68 -20.38
C GLU A 333 -14.69 -7.03 -20.14
N THR A 334 -14.97 -6.59 -18.92
CA THR A 334 -16.20 -5.85 -18.59
C THR A 334 -16.35 -4.58 -19.45
N SER A 335 -15.27 -3.79 -19.62
CA SER A 335 -15.29 -2.62 -20.49
C SER A 335 -15.59 -2.99 -21.95
N ALA A 336 -14.98 -4.08 -22.45
CA ALA A 336 -15.22 -4.55 -23.81
C ALA A 336 -16.67 -5.04 -24.02
N GLU A 337 -17.25 -5.74 -23.04
CA GLU A 337 -18.64 -6.18 -23.05
C GLU A 337 -19.63 -5.00 -23.08
N LEU A 338 -19.31 -3.93 -22.34
CA LEU A 338 -20.10 -2.70 -22.28
C LEU A 338 -19.90 -1.79 -23.50
N GLY A 339 -18.90 -2.07 -24.35
CA GLY A 339 -18.55 -1.21 -25.48
C GLY A 339 -17.97 0.15 -25.06
N THR A 340 -17.36 0.21 -23.87
CA THR A 340 -16.72 1.41 -23.34
C THR A 340 -15.20 1.36 -23.57
N PHE A 341 -14.53 2.50 -23.44
CA PHE A 341 -13.07 2.58 -23.40
C PHE A 341 -12.60 2.37 -21.94
N ALA A 342 -11.50 1.67 -21.76
CA ALA A 342 -10.82 1.61 -20.46
C ALA A 342 -9.31 1.64 -20.61
N VAL A 343 -8.65 2.31 -19.67
CA VAL A 343 -7.19 2.30 -19.53
C VAL A 343 -6.83 2.18 -18.05
N ARG A 344 -5.88 1.29 -17.72
CA ARG A 344 -5.35 1.16 -16.37
C ARG A 344 -4.00 1.89 -16.29
N VAL A 345 -3.87 2.82 -15.34
CA VAL A 345 -2.63 3.53 -15.09
C VAL A 345 -1.66 2.64 -14.28
N PRO A 346 -0.33 2.81 -14.45
CA PRO A 346 0.64 2.00 -13.72
C PRO A 346 0.52 2.13 -12.19
N THR A 347 0.91 1.08 -11.46
CA THR A 347 1.25 1.19 -10.02
C THR A 347 2.55 1.99 -9.85
N PRO A 348 2.84 2.55 -8.65
CA PRO A 348 4.07 3.32 -8.40
C PRO A 348 5.37 2.59 -8.79
N GLY A 349 5.50 1.30 -8.49
CA GLY A 349 6.61 0.46 -8.91
C GLY A 349 7.99 1.05 -8.60
N ILE A 350 8.71 1.46 -9.65
CA ILE A 350 10.01 2.14 -9.56
C ILE A 350 9.95 3.59 -10.04
N HIS A 351 8.78 4.22 -9.98
CA HIS A 351 8.64 5.63 -10.35
C HIS A 351 9.63 6.49 -9.52
N PRO A 352 10.38 7.42 -10.13
CA PRO A 352 11.43 8.17 -9.43
C PRO A 352 10.94 8.88 -8.16
N ALA A 353 9.75 9.52 -8.21
CA ALA A 353 9.17 10.17 -7.04
C ALA A 353 8.87 9.17 -5.91
N TYR A 354 8.41 7.96 -6.24
CA TYR A 354 8.12 6.94 -5.24
C TYR A 354 9.39 6.41 -4.58
N VAL A 355 10.41 6.10 -5.36
CA VAL A 355 11.72 5.64 -4.86
C VAL A 355 12.35 6.71 -3.96
N SER A 356 12.39 7.96 -4.43
CA SER A 356 12.89 9.11 -3.67
C SER A 356 12.11 9.29 -2.36
N GLY A 357 10.77 9.23 -2.42
CA GLY A 357 9.90 9.35 -1.25
C GLY A 357 10.08 8.25 -0.20
N LEU A 358 10.39 7.02 -0.62
CA LEU A 358 10.71 5.95 0.33
C LEU A 358 12.03 6.23 1.08
N ILE A 359 13.01 6.82 0.42
CA ILE A 359 14.24 7.25 1.08
C ILE A 359 13.99 8.45 1.99
N ASP A 360 13.11 9.38 1.62
CA ASP A 360 12.70 10.49 2.51
C ASP A 360 12.09 9.96 3.81
N LEU A 361 11.23 8.94 3.75
CA LEU A 361 10.68 8.27 4.93
C LEU A 361 11.76 7.59 5.80
N VAL A 362 12.81 7.03 5.18
CA VAL A 362 13.99 6.52 5.92
C VAL A 362 14.69 7.67 6.64
N LEU A 363 14.90 8.79 5.95
CA LEU A 363 15.56 9.96 6.51
C LEU A 363 14.74 10.65 7.62
N GLU A 364 13.40 10.62 7.57
CA GLU A 364 12.55 11.06 8.69
C GLU A 364 12.95 10.34 9.99
N ARG A 365 13.21 9.03 9.92
CA ARG A 365 13.59 8.19 11.06
C ARG A 365 15.05 8.37 11.45
N VAL A 366 15.96 8.40 10.48
CA VAL A 366 17.41 8.56 10.72
C VAL A 366 17.71 9.92 11.35
N ASN A 367 17.06 10.98 10.87
CA ASN A 367 17.30 12.34 11.33
C ASN A 367 16.43 12.75 12.53
N GLY A 368 15.42 11.96 12.88
CA GLY A 368 14.44 12.35 13.90
C GLY A 368 13.64 13.60 13.50
N THR A 369 13.20 13.64 12.22
CA THR A 369 12.51 14.79 11.66
C THR A 369 11.23 15.11 12.47
N PRO A 370 11.07 16.36 12.93
CA PRO A 370 9.86 16.78 13.66
C PRO A 370 8.60 16.51 12.84
N THR A 371 7.52 16.07 13.50
CA THR A 371 6.25 15.74 12.83
C THR A 371 5.72 16.87 11.95
N ALA A 372 5.86 18.13 12.41
CA ALA A 372 5.42 19.31 11.67
C ALA A 372 6.20 19.57 10.36
N GLU A 373 7.37 18.95 10.19
CA GLU A 373 8.21 19.10 9.00
C GLU A 373 8.07 17.91 8.03
N ARG A 374 7.33 16.87 8.43
CA ARG A 374 7.13 15.66 7.60
C ARG A 374 6.08 15.92 6.53
N PRO A 375 6.38 15.66 5.25
CA PRO A 375 5.44 15.92 4.18
C PRO A 375 4.23 15.00 4.27
N ALA A 376 3.03 15.58 4.20
CA ALA A 376 1.75 14.89 4.15
C ALA A 376 0.77 15.74 3.33
N LEU A 377 0.12 15.15 2.33
CA LEU A 377 -0.78 15.85 1.42
C LEU A 377 -2.25 15.82 1.88
N THR A 378 -2.54 15.08 2.96
CA THR A 378 -3.90 14.98 3.51
C THR A 378 -3.93 15.46 4.96
N GLU A 379 -5.10 15.85 5.44
CA GLU A 379 -5.31 16.20 6.86
C GLU A 379 -5.24 14.99 7.81
N LEU A 380 -5.10 13.77 7.26
CA LEU A 380 -5.02 12.54 8.05
C LEU A 380 -3.60 12.25 8.55
N GLY A 381 -2.58 12.77 7.89
CA GLY A 381 -1.17 12.53 8.20
C GLY A 381 -0.42 13.76 8.73
N PRO A 382 0.89 13.65 8.95
CA PRO A 382 1.69 12.42 8.75
C PRO A 382 1.32 11.32 9.75
N TRP A 383 1.31 10.06 9.26
CA TRP A 383 0.89 8.92 10.08
C TRP A 383 1.96 8.51 11.11
N TYR A 384 1.60 7.63 12.03
CA TYR A 384 2.40 7.26 13.19
C TYR A 384 3.60 6.36 12.85
N ASP A 385 4.75 6.64 13.44
CA ASP A 385 5.91 5.72 13.41
C ASP A 385 5.64 4.49 14.26
N VAL A 386 5.01 4.70 15.43
CA VAL A 386 4.71 3.68 16.42
C VAL A 386 3.19 3.56 16.58
N CYS A 387 2.65 2.38 16.26
CA CYS A 387 1.20 2.18 16.32
C CYS A 387 0.70 2.09 17.76
N ARG A 388 -0.47 2.65 18.04
CA ARG A 388 -1.17 2.49 19.32
C ARG A 388 -1.60 1.04 19.52
N THR A 389 -1.82 0.69 20.78
CA THR A 389 -2.46 -0.56 21.18
C THR A 389 -3.82 -0.67 20.51
N GLY A 390 -4.16 -1.86 20.02
CA GLY A 390 -5.43 -2.10 19.35
C GLY A 390 -5.49 -1.65 17.88
N CYS A 391 -4.50 -0.87 17.40
CA CYS A 391 -4.50 -0.37 16.02
C CYS A 391 -4.45 -1.51 14.99
N CYS A 392 -5.44 -1.57 14.12
CA CYS A 392 -5.58 -2.54 13.03
C CYS A 392 -5.52 -4.01 13.47
N GLU A 393 -6.01 -4.35 14.65
CA GLU A 393 -6.02 -5.73 15.15
C GLU A 393 -7.00 -6.62 14.37
N ASN A 394 -6.62 -7.89 14.19
CA ASN A 394 -7.51 -8.87 13.61
C ASN A 394 -8.50 -9.40 14.66
N VAL A 395 -9.72 -8.90 14.61
CA VAL A 395 -10.78 -9.30 15.54
C VAL A 395 -11.30 -10.73 15.30
N ARG A 396 -10.97 -11.35 14.15
CA ARG A 396 -11.47 -12.68 13.75
C ARG A 396 -10.52 -13.81 14.10
N LEU A 397 -9.21 -13.57 14.02
CA LEU A 397 -8.17 -14.60 14.17
C LEU A 397 -7.45 -14.53 15.53
N GLY A 398 -7.88 -13.63 16.40
CA GLY A 398 -7.27 -13.44 17.71
C GLY A 398 -5.95 -12.67 17.66
N PHE A 399 -5.39 -12.50 18.84
CA PHE A 399 -4.21 -11.69 19.05
C PHE A 399 -2.92 -12.39 18.58
N LYS A 400 -2.06 -11.65 17.88
CA LYS A 400 -0.71 -12.09 17.51
C LYS A 400 0.32 -11.05 17.92
N PRO A 401 1.54 -11.49 18.31
CA PRO A 401 2.66 -10.58 18.57
C PRO A 401 2.94 -9.68 17.38
N ALA A 402 3.26 -8.41 17.64
CA ALA A 402 3.60 -7.45 16.60
C ALA A 402 4.66 -6.46 17.09
N LEU A 403 5.59 -6.05 16.23
CA LEU A 403 6.59 -5.03 16.54
C LEU A 403 6.07 -3.61 16.30
N ALA A 404 6.91 -2.61 16.60
CA ALA A 404 6.68 -1.19 16.34
C ALA A 404 5.32 -0.67 16.83
N GLY A 405 4.95 -1.04 18.06
CA GLY A 405 3.74 -0.59 18.74
C GLY A 405 4.00 -0.09 20.15
N LEU A 406 3.10 0.75 20.66
CA LEU A 406 3.10 1.11 22.07
C LEU A 406 2.66 -0.09 22.91
N VAL A 407 3.31 -0.27 24.03
CA VAL A 407 2.88 -1.27 25.02
C VAL A 407 1.74 -0.66 25.85
N PRO A 408 0.68 -1.42 26.18
CA PRO A 408 -0.40 -0.96 27.03
C PRO A 408 0.06 -0.50 28.39
#